data_abf14fad1080806703bf2377ab8835e8
#
_entry.id   abf14fad1080806703bf2377ab8835e8
#
_cell.length_a   1.000
_cell.length_b   1.000
_cell.length_c   1.000
_cell.angle_alpha   90.00
_cell.angle_beta   90.00
_cell.angle_gamma   90.00
#
_symmetry.space_group_name_H-M   'P 1'
#
loop_
_entity.id
_entity.type
_entity.pdbx_description
1 polymer ?
#
loop_
_entity_poly.entity_id
_entity_poly.type
_entity_poly.pdbx_seq_one_letter_code
_entity_poly.pdbx_strand_id
1 'polypeptide(L)'
;MTRPTLSSHSRFAQRVRRRYEDQLHLLPPGLPVPDTLALAFDALKATGLDTASALRSTRQLTLERLLCLDCEQQAPLQHITQAMTDLAELALDCACQQARADLDARFGAPRGPQGQPVQLWVIGMGKLGARELNVSSDIDLIYVYEHDGE
;
A
#
# COMPACT_ATOMS: atom_id res chain seq x y z
N MET A 1 -34.65 -3.52 9.93
CA MET A 1 -33.81 -2.31 9.98
C MET A 1 -32.53 -2.65 10.73
N THR A 2 -31.41 -2.79 10.04
CA THR A 2 -30.10 -3.04 10.65
C THR A 2 -29.69 -1.79 11.45
N ARG A 3 -29.26 -1.97 12.70
CA ARG A 3 -28.72 -0.84 13.49
C ARG A 3 -27.53 -0.24 12.76
N PRO A 4 -27.42 1.11 12.70
CA PRO A 4 -26.23 1.73 12.13
C PRO A 4 -24.98 1.28 12.89
N THR A 5 -23.96 0.88 12.18
CA THR A 5 -22.67 0.48 12.74
C THR A 5 -21.87 1.71 13.18
N LEU A 6 -20.92 1.56 14.11
CA LEU A 6 -20.10 2.69 14.58
C LEU A 6 -19.37 3.36 13.43
N SER A 7 -18.82 2.57 12.49
CA SER A 7 -18.14 3.08 11.31
C SER A 7 -19.04 3.92 10.39
N SER A 8 -20.37 3.69 10.42
CA SER A 8 -21.32 4.45 9.60
C SER A 8 -21.44 5.93 10.00
N HIS A 9 -21.02 6.30 11.20
CA HIS A 9 -20.95 7.69 11.66
C HIS A 9 -19.68 8.42 11.19
N SER A 10 -18.69 7.71 10.67
CA SER A 10 -17.47 8.30 10.15
C SER A 10 -17.72 8.96 8.79
N ARG A 11 -17.47 10.28 8.71
CA ARG A 11 -17.52 11.02 7.44
C ARG A 11 -16.52 10.48 6.41
N PHE A 12 -15.38 9.95 6.89
CA PHE A 12 -14.40 9.31 6.04
C PHE A 12 -14.99 8.03 5.41
N ALA A 13 -15.51 7.10 6.23
CA ALA A 13 -16.09 5.86 5.74
C ALA A 13 -17.25 6.13 4.75
N GLN A 14 -18.16 7.05 5.08
CA GLN A 14 -19.26 7.43 4.19
C GLN A 14 -18.76 7.92 2.82
N ARG A 15 -17.70 8.75 2.81
CA ARG A 15 -17.11 9.25 1.57
C ARG A 15 -16.45 8.14 0.77
N VAL A 16 -15.67 7.26 1.40
CA VAL A 16 -15.00 6.13 0.73
C VAL A 16 -16.04 5.16 0.17
N ARG A 17 -17.02 4.75 0.98
CA ARG A 17 -18.09 3.82 0.57
C ARG A 17 -18.86 4.33 -0.64
N ARG A 18 -19.20 5.62 -0.67
CA ARG A 18 -19.88 6.23 -1.82
C ARG A 18 -18.99 6.32 -3.05
N ARG A 19 -17.71 6.70 -2.87
CA ARG A 19 -16.78 6.90 -4.00
C ARG A 19 -16.31 5.59 -4.63
N TYR A 20 -16.16 4.55 -3.83
CA TYR A 20 -15.60 3.26 -4.22
C TYR A 20 -16.62 2.13 -4.08
N GLU A 21 -17.91 2.43 -4.22
CA GLU A 21 -19.02 1.48 -4.04
C GLU A 21 -18.80 0.18 -4.81
N ASP A 22 -18.46 0.30 -6.10
CA ASP A 22 -18.21 -0.84 -6.99
C ASP A 22 -16.88 -1.57 -6.73
N GLN A 23 -16.03 -1.04 -5.86
CA GLN A 23 -14.68 -1.55 -5.61
C GLN A 23 -14.50 -2.08 -4.19
N LEU A 24 -15.46 -1.83 -3.27
CA LEU A 24 -15.36 -2.28 -1.87
C LEU A 24 -15.19 -3.79 -1.76
N HIS A 25 -15.74 -4.56 -2.69
CA HIS A 25 -15.65 -6.02 -2.71
C HIS A 25 -14.22 -6.54 -2.98
N LEU A 26 -13.33 -5.71 -3.54
CA LEU A 26 -11.94 -6.09 -3.84
C LEU A 26 -11.12 -6.36 -2.57
N LEU A 27 -11.50 -5.74 -1.44
CA LEU A 27 -10.98 -6.10 -0.12
C LEU A 27 -12.07 -6.84 0.65
N PRO A 28 -12.02 -8.17 0.74
CA PRO A 28 -13.02 -8.96 1.45
C PRO A 28 -13.08 -8.64 2.95
N PRO A 29 -14.15 -9.03 3.64
CA PRO A 29 -14.22 -8.93 5.10
C PRO A 29 -13.05 -9.65 5.78
N GLY A 30 -12.54 -9.06 6.85
CA GLY A 30 -11.39 -9.57 7.61
C GLY A 30 -10.20 -8.62 7.56
N LEU A 31 -9.09 -9.06 8.16
CA LEU A 31 -7.85 -8.30 8.21
C LEU A 31 -7.19 -8.28 6.81
N PRO A 32 -6.87 -7.09 6.26
CA PRO A 32 -6.05 -7.00 5.07
C PRO A 32 -4.67 -7.62 5.35
N VAL A 33 -4.22 -8.49 4.46
CA VAL A 33 -2.91 -9.15 4.49
C VAL A 33 -2.23 -8.92 3.14
N PRO A 34 -0.89 -9.14 3.02
CA PRO A 34 -0.16 -8.88 1.78
C PRO A 34 -0.85 -9.40 0.52
N ASP A 35 -1.31 -10.67 0.53
CA ASP A 35 -1.97 -11.28 -0.62
C ASP A 35 -3.26 -10.58 -1.01
N THR A 36 -4.11 -10.22 -0.03
CA THR A 36 -5.38 -9.53 -0.32
C THR A 36 -5.17 -8.10 -0.79
N LEU A 37 -4.12 -7.43 -0.30
CA LEU A 37 -3.72 -6.10 -0.75
C LEU A 37 -3.22 -6.14 -2.20
N ALA A 38 -2.35 -7.10 -2.52
CA ALA A 38 -1.83 -7.30 -3.87
C ALA A 38 -2.95 -7.63 -4.87
N LEU A 39 -3.86 -8.55 -4.52
CA LEU A 39 -5.01 -8.89 -5.36
C LEU A 39 -5.93 -7.69 -5.61
N ALA A 40 -6.19 -6.87 -4.60
CA ALA A 40 -6.99 -5.67 -4.75
C ALA A 40 -6.30 -4.63 -5.67
N PHE A 41 -5.00 -4.44 -5.51
CA PHE A 41 -4.20 -3.58 -6.37
C PHE A 41 -4.21 -4.05 -7.82
N ASP A 42 -3.97 -5.34 -8.06
CA ASP A 42 -3.96 -5.94 -9.41
C ASP A 42 -5.33 -5.84 -10.09
N ALA A 43 -6.41 -6.09 -9.34
CA ALA A 43 -7.77 -5.91 -9.85
C ALA A 43 -8.04 -4.45 -10.27
N LEU A 44 -7.57 -3.48 -9.47
CA LEU A 44 -7.66 -2.06 -9.81
C LEU A 44 -6.83 -1.70 -11.05
N LYS A 45 -5.61 -2.26 -11.17
CA LYS A 45 -4.78 -2.11 -12.37
C LYS A 45 -5.48 -2.67 -13.61
N ALA A 46 -6.14 -3.81 -13.49
CA ALA A 46 -6.88 -4.44 -14.59
C ALA A 46 -8.04 -3.60 -15.11
N THR A 47 -8.57 -2.63 -14.32
CA THR A 47 -9.55 -1.65 -14.79
C THR A 47 -8.97 -0.53 -15.66
N GLY A 48 -7.65 -0.50 -15.88
CA GLY A 48 -6.94 0.53 -16.64
C GLY A 48 -6.41 1.70 -15.83
N LEU A 49 -6.45 1.62 -14.50
CA LEU A 49 -5.82 2.63 -13.64
C LEU A 49 -4.29 2.59 -13.76
N ASP A 50 -3.66 3.76 -13.75
CA ASP A 50 -2.22 3.86 -13.56
C ASP A 50 -1.81 3.37 -12.16
N THR A 51 -0.52 3.05 -11.98
CA THR A 51 0.02 2.52 -10.72
C THR A 51 -0.29 3.44 -9.54
N ALA A 52 -0.08 4.75 -9.68
CA ALA A 52 -0.31 5.70 -8.61
C ALA A 52 -1.79 5.82 -8.23
N SER A 53 -2.70 5.77 -9.21
CA SER A 53 -4.15 5.80 -8.98
C SER A 53 -4.64 4.51 -8.34
N ALA A 54 -4.14 3.34 -8.77
CA ALA A 54 -4.45 2.06 -8.18
C ALA A 54 -3.98 1.99 -6.72
N LEU A 55 -2.75 2.42 -6.41
CA LEU A 55 -2.23 2.49 -5.03
C LEU A 55 -3.07 3.41 -4.14
N ARG A 56 -3.46 4.59 -4.64
CA ARG A 56 -4.36 5.49 -3.88
C ARG A 56 -5.70 4.85 -3.58
N SER A 57 -6.29 4.14 -4.55
CA SER A 57 -7.55 3.43 -4.36
C SER A 57 -7.39 2.28 -3.36
N THR A 58 -6.37 1.44 -3.50
CA THR A 58 -6.05 0.35 -2.55
C THR A 58 -5.92 0.90 -1.13
N ARG A 59 -5.20 2.03 -0.95
CA ARG A 59 -5.08 2.68 0.36
C ARG A 59 -6.45 3.10 0.92
N GLN A 60 -7.34 3.67 0.12
CA GLN A 60 -8.66 4.10 0.62
C GLN A 60 -9.52 2.90 1.04
N LEU A 61 -9.51 1.81 0.26
CA LEU A 61 -10.21 0.58 0.59
C LEU A 61 -9.65 -0.05 1.88
N THR A 62 -8.32 -0.08 2.02
CA THR A 62 -7.66 -0.59 3.22
C THR A 62 -8.04 0.21 4.46
N LEU A 63 -7.99 1.55 4.39
CA LEU A 63 -8.36 2.41 5.52
C LEU A 63 -9.83 2.26 5.91
N GLU A 64 -10.72 2.09 4.95
CA GLU A 64 -12.14 1.79 5.23
C GLU A 64 -12.28 0.46 5.96
N ARG A 65 -11.57 -0.57 5.51
CA ARG A 65 -11.58 -1.89 6.13
C ARG A 65 -11.04 -1.85 7.56
N LEU A 66 -9.89 -1.17 7.77
CA LEU A 66 -9.28 -1.03 9.09
C LEU A 66 -10.17 -0.25 10.06
N LEU A 67 -10.86 0.79 9.58
CA LEU A 67 -11.83 1.52 10.39
C LEU A 67 -12.98 0.61 10.86
N CYS A 68 -13.49 -0.27 10.00
CA CYS A 68 -14.52 -1.24 10.40
C CYS A 68 -13.99 -2.20 11.44
N LEU A 69 -12.77 -2.73 11.26
CA LEU A 69 -12.15 -3.65 12.20
C LEU A 69 -11.92 -3.00 13.57
N ASP A 70 -11.44 -1.78 13.60
CA ASP A 70 -11.18 -1.03 14.83
C ASP A 70 -12.50 -0.69 15.56
N CYS A 71 -13.44 -0.01 14.86
CA CYS A 71 -14.65 0.51 15.48
C CYS A 71 -15.70 -0.56 15.81
N GLU A 72 -15.80 -1.62 15.03
CA GLU A 72 -16.90 -2.60 15.15
C GLU A 72 -16.45 -3.92 15.78
N GLN A 73 -15.19 -4.30 15.57
CA GLN A 73 -14.64 -5.57 16.03
C GLN A 73 -13.58 -5.40 17.13
N GLN A 74 -13.21 -4.15 17.47
CA GLN A 74 -12.18 -3.84 18.46
C GLN A 74 -10.88 -4.60 18.19
N ALA A 75 -10.47 -4.63 16.92
CA ALA A 75 -9.28 -5.34 16.48
C ALA A 75 -8.04 -4.87 17.26
N PRO A 76 -7.14 -5.78 17.64
CA PRO A 76 -5.89 -5.40 18.31
C PRO A 76 -5.10 -4.38 17.49
N LEU A 77 -4.52 -3.38 18.16
CA LEU A 77 -3.74 -2.32 17.50
C LEU A 77 -2.65 -2.89 16.60
N GLN A 78 -2.01 -3.99 17.02
CA GLN A 78 -0.98 -4.67 16.23
C GLN A 78 -1.48 -5.12 14.85
N HIS A 79 -2.73 -5.55 14.74
CA HIS A 79 -3.32 -5.93 13.46
C HIS A 79 -3.49 -4.71 12.54
N ILE A 80 -3.90 -3.57 13.11
CA ILE A 80 -4.08 -2.33 12.35
C ILE A 80 -2.72 -1.82 11.84
N THR A 81 -1.72 -1.77 12.71
CA THR A 81 -0.38 -1.29 12.35
C THR A 81 0.36 -2.23 11.40
N GLN A 82 0.18 -3.54 11.56
CA GLN A 82 0.72 -4.52 10.63
C GLN A 82 0.13 -4.36 9.23
N ALA A 83 -1.19 -4.28 9.10
CA ALA A 83 -1.84 -4.09 7.79
C ALA A 83 -1.45 -2.74 7.13
N MET A 84 -1.22 -1.69 7.92
CA MET A 84 -0.69 -0.43 7.42
C MET A 84 0.75 -0.56 6.93
N THR A 85 1.57 -1.36 7.59
CA THR A 85 2.94 -1.65 7.18
C THR A 85 2.95 -2.46 5.87
N ASP A 86 2.15 -3.52 5.80
CA ASP A 86 2.02 -4.36 4.60
C ASP A 86 1.55 -3.53 3.39
N LEU A 87 0.62 -2.59 3.59
CA LEU A 87 0.20 -1.65 2.56
C LEU A 87 1.34 -0.71 2.11
N ALA A 88 2.13 -0.22 3.05
CA ALA A 88 3.27 0.65 2.74
C ALA A 88 4.36 -0.11 1.97
N GLU A 89 4.66 -1.34 2.37
CA GLU A 89 5.60 -2.23 1.66
C GLU A 89 5.14 -2.49 0.22
N LEU A 90 3.87 -2.86 0.01
CA LEU A 90 3.30 -3.01 -1.34
C LEU A 90 3.44 -1.72 -2.16
N ALA A 91 3.13 -0.57 -1.56
CA ALA A 91 3.20 0.71 -2.26
C ALA A 91 4.63 1.08 -2.66
N LEU A 92 5.61 0.82 -1.78
CA LEU A 92 7.03 1.05 -2.06
C LEU A 92 7.54 0.12 -3.17
N ASP A 93 7.22 -1.16 -3.12
CA ASP A 93 7.62 -2.13 -4.13
C ASP A 93 7.07 -1.74 -5.51
N CYS A 94 5.77 -1.45 -5.59
CA CYS A 94 5.14 -1.02 -6.85
C CYS A 94 5.73 0.29 -7.38
N ALA A 95 5.97 1.27 -6.51
CA ALA A 95 6.54 2.56 -6.90
C ALA A 95 7.98 2.42 -7.38
N CYS A 96 8.81 1.63 -6.69
CA CYS A 96 10.20 1.36 -7.10
C CYS A 96 10.27 0.59 -8.41
N GLN A 97 9.42 -0.42 -8.60
CA GLN A 97 9.36 -1.17 -9.85
C GLN A 97 8.95 -0.27 -11.03
N GLN A 98 7.92 0.56 -10.85
CA GLN A 98 7.49 1.51 -11.88
C GLN A 98 8.58 2.52 -12.21
N ALA A 99 9.19 3.14 -11.19
CA ALA A 99 10.27 4.12 -11.38
C ALA A 99 11.48 3.50 -12.10
N ARG A 100 11.85 2.26 -11.72
CA ARG A 100 12.93 1.54 -12.38
C ARG A 100 12.59 1.27 -13.85
N ALA A 101 11.41 0.76 -14.15
CA ALA A 101 10.99 0.50 -15.53
C ALA A 101 11.02 1.77 -16.40
N ASP A 102 10.52 2.89 -15.87
CA ASP A 102 10.49 4.18 -16.58
C ASP A 102 11.91 4.73 -16.82
N LEU A 103 12.80 4.61 -15.84
CA LEU A 103 14.18 5.08 -15.95
C LEU A 103 15.01 4.18 -16.85
N ASP A 104 14.88 2.85 -16.73
CA ASP A 104 15.57 1.89 -17.57
C ASP A 104 15.18 2.05 -19.05
N ALA A 105 13.91 2.34 -19.33
CA ALA A 105 13.44 2.62 -20.69
C ALA A 105 14.03 3.91 -21.27
N ARG A 106 14.32 4.91 -20.43
CA ARG A 106 14.83 6.21 -20.86
C ARG A 106 16.35 6.28 -20.93
N PHE A 107 17.04 5.66 -19.98
CA PHE A 107 18.49 5.82 -19.77
C PHE A 107 19.27 4.52 -19.92
N GLY A 108 18.59 3.38 -20.04
CA GLY A 108 19.19 2.06 -19.91
C GLY A 108 19.28 1.60 -18.46
N ALA A 109 19.31 0.28 -18.26
CA ALA A 109 19.46 -0.29 -16.92
C ALA A 109 20.89 -0.06 -16.40
N PRO A 110 21.06 0.44 -15.16
CA PRO A 110 22.38 0.69 -14.59
C PRO A 110 23.15 -0.61 -14.42
N ARG A 111 24.44 -0.58 -14.77
CA ARG A 111 25.33 -1.74 -14.67
C ARG A 111 26.54 -1.42 -13.83
N GLY A 112 26.98 -2.39 -13.04
CA GLY A 112 28.23 -2.32 -12.30
C GLY A 112 29.44 -2.56 -13.18
N PRO A 113 30.66 -2.48 -12.61
CA PRO A 113 31.94 -2.53 -13.36
C PRO A 113 32.16 -3.81 -14.18
N GLN A 114 31.43 -4.89 -13.87
CA GLN A 114 31.51 -6.17 -14.57
C GLN A 114 30.30 -6.44 -15.47
N GLY A 115 29.48 -5.40 -15.72
CA GLY A 115 28.27 -5.49 -16.54
C GLY A 115 27.04 -6.12 -15.83
N GLN A 116 27.15 -6.45 -14.54
CA GLN A 116 26.03 -6.98 -13.74
C GLN A 116 25.00 -5.87 -13.46
N PRO A 117 23.70 -6.23 -13.30
CA PRO A 117 22.69 -5.27 -12.88
C PRO A 117 22.99 -4.70 -11.49
N VAL A 118 22.83 -3.40 -11.33
CA VAL A 118 22.95 -2.75 -10.00
C VAL A 118 21.69 -2.99 -9.19
N GLN A 119 21.86 -3.39 -7.93
CA GLN A 119 20.77 -3.57 -6.99
C GLN A 119 20.51 -2.29 -6.20
N LEU A 120 19.23 -2.02 -5.97
CA LEU A 120 18.74 -0.94 -5.12
C LEU A 120 17.90 -1.54 -4.01
N TRP A 121 18.16 -1.13 -2.77
CA TRP A 121 17.34 -1.48 -1.61
C TRP A 121 16.72 -0.24 -1.01
N VAL A 122 15.50 -0.39 -0.50
CA VAL A 122 14.80 0.63 0.28
C VAL A 122 14.65 0.13 1.70
N ILE A 123 15.25 0.85 2.65
CA ILE A 123 15.23 0.52 4.07
C ILE A 123 14.20 1.42 4.75
N GLY A 124 13.14 0.84 5.28
CA GLY A 124 12.16 1.55 6.11
C GLY A 124 12.73 1.84 7.49
N MET A 125 12.60 3.07 7.95
CA MET A 125 13.06 3.51 9.26
C MET A 125 11.89 3.63 10.26
N GLY A 126 12.21 3.80 11.52
CA GLY A 126 11.25 4.09 12.57
C GLY A 126 10.11 3.08 12.65
N LYS A 127 8.86 3.55 12.63
CA LYS A 127 7.67 2.69 12.73
C LYS A 127 7.48 1.76 11.55
N LEU A 128 7.90 2.17 10.33
CA LEU A 128 7.87 1.29 9.17
C LEU A 128 8.83 0.13 9.35
N GLY A 129 10.09 0.42 9.72
CA GLY A 129 11.09 -0.61 9.97
C GLY A 129 10.77 -1.54 11.14
N ALA A 130 10.08 -1.02 12.17
CA ALA A 130 9.58 -1.80 13.31
C ALA A 130 8.28 -2.58 13.02
N ARG A 131 7.70 -2.43 11.82
CA ARG A 131 6.41 -3.00 11.41
C ARG A 131 5.22 -2.55 12.28
N GLU A 132 5.26 -1.29 12.73
CA GLU A 132 4.28 -0.66 13.62
C GLU A 132 3.73 0.64 13.01
N LEU A 133 3.54 0.70 11.68
CA LEU A 133 3.13 1.92 11.01
C LEU A 133 1.72 2.34 11.39
N ASN A 134 1.54 3.55 11.90
CA ASN A 134 0.21 4.09 12.18
C ASN A 134 -0.50 4.55 10.90
N VAL A 135 -1.82 4.63 10.97
CA VAL A 135 -2.70 5.08 9.87
C VAL A 135 -2.32 6.45 9.27
N SER A 136 -1.79 7.35 10.09
CA SER A 136 -1.42 8.72 9.71
C SER A 136 0.07 9.03 9.84
N SER A 137 0.92 8.00 10.03
CA SER A 137 2.37 8.22 10.12
C SER A 137 2.98 8.52 8.76
N ASP A 138 3.98 9.40 8.78
CA ASP A 138 4.95 9.53 7.70
C ASP A 138 5.88 8.33 7.70
N ILE A 139 6.58 8.14 6.59
CA ILE A 139 7.60 7.10 6.44
C ILE A 139 8.94 7.75 6.13
N ASP A 140 9.97 7.32 6.84
CA ASP A 140 11.37 7.69 6.59
C ASP A 140 12.06 6.53 5.89
N LEU A 141 12.78 6.82 4.80
CA LEU A 141 13.40 5.83 3.95
C LEU A 141 14.88 6.13 3.74
N ILE A 142 15.69 5.07 3.70
CA ILE A 142 17.07 5.12 3.25
C ILE A 142 17.18 4.29 1.98
N TYR A 143 17.76 4.87 0.94
CA TYR A 143 18.05 4.19 -0.32
C TYR A 143 19.51 3.75 -0.34
N VAL A 144 19.75 2.49 -0.63
CA VAL A 144 21.09 1.88 -0.68
C VAL A 144 21.27 1.19 -2.02
N TYR A 145 22.39 1.41 -2.68
CA TYR A 145 22.73 0.76 -3.94
C TYR A 145 24.19 0.29 -3.91
N GLU A 146 24.51 -0.72 -4.73
CA GLU A 146 25.84 -1.36 -4.72
C GLU A 146 26.93 -0.50 -5.33
N HIS A 147 26.61 0.18 -6.44
CA HIS A 147 27.57 0.94 -7.23
C HIS A 147 26.87 2.11 -7.90
N ASP A 148 27.60 3.20 -8.10
CA ASP A 148 27.23 4.23 -9.06
C ASP A 148 27.18 3.56 -10.44
N GLY A 149 26.00 3.50 -11.05
CA GLY A 149 25.81 2.86 -12.35
C GLY A 149 26.41 3.73 -13.48
N GLU A 150 26.89 3.08 -14.52
CA GLU A 150 27.28 3.72 -15.80
C GLU A 150 26.13 3.60 -16.81
#